data_e64a56eb2b3550700a76ab29a90aee02
#
_entry.id   e64a56eb2b3550700a76ab29a90aee02
#
_cell.length_a   1.000
_cell.length_b   1.000
_cell.length_c   1.000
_cell.angle_alpha   90.00
_cell.angle_beta   90.00
_cell.angle_gamma   90.00
#
_symmetry.space_group_name_H-M   'P 1'
#
loop_
_entity.id
_entity.type
_entity.pdbx_description
1 polymer ?
#
loop_
_entity_poly.entity_id
_entity_poly.type
_entity_poly.pdbx_seq_one_letter_code
_entity_poly.pdbx_strand_id
1 'polypeptide(L)'
;AYFCKRFQYNCHMKEINPKETKRSNAFELWMSSPMPMVTLTKTFDITNIHRISKKKNMKLNMILCWCIGKAASQIEEFYLLPVKDKLFEYDEFAINVIVKNKRGGINSCDIPYNDNLETFNNDYKILTQKTADSCESIFKEDSMIIGTSAMVATELECIVNQFTDKFLNPMVMWGKYRKKWIKTLLPISFQFHHVQMDGGDAAQFLELLQKVIKEF
;
A
#
# COMPACT_ATOMS: atom_id res chain seq x y z
N ALA A 1 -14.48 -22.04 4.21
CA ALA A 1 -14.39 -22.27 5.63
C ALA A 1 -13.07 -22.99 5.97
N TYR A 2 -11.97 -22.26 6.06
CA TYR A 2 -10.75 -22.69 6.72
C TYR A 2 -10.49 -21.69 7.85
N PHE A 3 -11.14 -21.93 8.99
CA PHE A 3 -10.83 -21.23 10.22
C PHE A 3 -9.91 -22.09 11.08
N CYS A 4 -8.77 -21.49 11.34
CA CYS A 4 -7.80 -21.68 12.41
C CYS A 4 -8.17 -22.78 13.43
N LYS A 5 -7.48 -23.92 13.37
CA LYS A 5 -7.28 -24.78 14.50
C LYS A 5 -5.81 -24.75 14.89
N ARG A 6 -5.55 -24.19 16.07
CA ARG A 6 -4.40 -24.47 16.96
C ARG A 6 -3.04 -23.85 16.58
N PHE A 7 -2.62 -22.89 17.34
CA PHE A 7 -1.45 -22.85 18.24
C PHE A 7 -1.25 -21.41 18.70
N GLN A 8 -0.84 -21.18 19.93
CA GLN A 8 -0.33 -19.92 20.47
C GLN A 8 0.90 -19.48 19.65
N TYR A 9 0.67 -18.91 18.47
CA TYR A 9 1.62 -18.10 17.73
C TYR A 9 1.15 -16.65 17.82
N ASN A 10 2.07 -15.73 17.97
CA ASN A 10 1.84 -14.30 17.95
C ASN A 10 0.87 -13.95 16.84
N CYS A 11 -0.39 -13.75 17.17
CA CYS A 11 -1.40 -13.30 16.22
C CYS A 11 -1.13 -11.81 16.01
N HIS A 12 -0.54 -11.44 14.88
CA HIS A 12 -0.26 -10.05 14.51
C HIS A 12 -1.55 -9.27 14.15
N MET A 13 -2.71 -9.86 14.42
CA MET A 13 -4.01 -9.28 14.14
C MET A 13 -4.95 -9.48 15.32
N LYS A 14 -5.58 -8.40 15.78
CA LYS A 14 -6.52 -8.38 16.89
C LYS A 14 -7.85 -7.77 16.47
N GLU A 15 -8.97 -8.45 16.75
CA GLU A 15 -10.30 -7.83 16.65
C GLU A 15 -10.44 -6.78 17.75
N ILE A 16 -10.85 -5.57 17.38
CA ILE A 16 -11.09 -4.45 18.30
C ILE A 16 -12.54 -4.00 18.23
N ASN A 17 -13.05 -3.49 19.35
CA ASN A 17 -14.38 -2.91 19.39
C ASN A 17 -14.38 -1.51 18.74
N PRO A 18 -15.06 -1.28 17.61
CA PRO A 18 -15.07 0.03 16.96
C PRO A 18 -15.53 1.15 17.88
N LYS A 19 -16.44 0.87 18.82
CA LYS A 19 -16.97 1.85 19.79
C LYS A 19 -15.93 2.39 20.77
N GLU A 20 -14.81 1.68 20.96
CA GLU A 20 -13.69 2.06 21.81
C GLU A 20 -12.60 2.81 21.06
N THR A 21 -12.82 3.10 19.77
CA THR A 21 -11.88 3.77 18.88
C THR A 21 -12.43 5.11 18.41
N LYS A 22 -11.56 5.98 17.90
CA LYS A 22 -11.97 7.21 17.19
C LYS A 22 -12.71 6.93 15.87
N ARG A 23 -12.82 5.66 15.44
CA ARG A 23 -13.52 5.21 14.22
C ARG A 23 -14.98 4.80 14.46
N SER A 24 -15.52 4.93 15.68
CA SER A 24 -16.87 4.48 16.04
C SER A 24 -17.95 5.01 15.08
N ASN A 25 -18.03 6.33 14.90
CA ASN A 25 -19.01 6.94 14.02
C ASN A 25 -18.81 6.58 12.54
N ALA A 26 -17.56 6.54 12.10
CA ALA A 26 -17.23 6.16 10.72
C ALA A 26 -17.60 4.68 10.45
N PHE A 27 -17.42 3.82 11.44
CA PHE A 27 -17.81 2.41 11.34
C PHE A 27 -19.34 2.26 11.16
N GLU A 28 -20.13 2.93 11.99
CA GLU A 28 -21.60 2.90 11.89
C GLU A 28 -22.12 3.45 10.55
N LEU A 29 -21.53 4.54 10.07
CA LEU A 29 -21.99 5.22 8.85
C LEU A 29 -21.58 4.50 7.57
N TRP A 30 -20.35 3.99 7.51
CA TRP A 30 -19.75 3.58 6.25
C TRP A 30 -19.61 2.07 6.06
N MET A 31 -19.77 1.27 7.13
CA MET A 31 -19.63 -0.18 7.03
C MET A 31 -20.68 -0.83 6.13
N SER A 32 -21.89 -0.30 6.15
CA SER A 32 -23.02 -0.74 5.30
C SER A 32 -23.16 0.06 4.00
N SER A 33 -22.26 1.01 3.73
CA SER A 33 -22.32 1.82 2.52
C SER A 33 -22.04 0.99 1.27
N PRO A 34 -22.84 1.15 0.18
CA PRO A 34 -22.59 0.45 -1.08
C PRO A 34 -21.24 0.80 -1.73
N MET A 35 -20.66 1.96 -1.40
CA MET A 35 -19.37 2.43 -1.92
C MET A 35 -18.63 3.21 -0.82
N PRO A 36 -17.97 2.51 0.11
CA PRO A 36 -17.28 3.16 1.22
C PRO A 36 -15.84 3.62 0.88
N MET A 37 -15.43 3.50 -0.38
CA MET A 37 -14.07 3.85 -0.79
C MET A 37 -13.96 5.31 -1.18
N VAL A 38 -12.89 5.96 -0.72
CA VAL A 38 -12.51 7.33 -1.09
C VAL A 38 -11.21 7.28 -1.86
N THR A 39 -11.10 8.08 -2.93
CA THR A 39 -9.87 8.20 -3.73
C THR A 39 -9.41 9.64 -3.77
N LEU A 40 -8.18 9.88 -3.37
CA LEU A 40 -7.50 11.17 -3.46
C LEU A 40 -6.33 11.05 -4.43
N THR A 41 -6.12 12.06 -5.28
CA THR A 41 -4.97 12.10 -6.20
C THR A 41 -4.15 13.36 -5.97
N LYS A 42 -2.83 13.18 -5.85
CA LYS A 42 -1.86 14.26 -5.72
C LYS A 42 -0.69 14.05 -6.68
N THR A 43 -0.18 15.12 -7.26
CA THR A 43 1.05 15.07 -8.06
C THR A 43 2.27 15.27 -7.16
N PHE A 44 3.16 14.28 -7.15
CA PHE A 44 4.39 14.25 -6.36
C PHE A 44 5.60 14.70 -7.18
N ASP A 45 6.48 15.45 -6.55
CA ASP A 45 7.82 15.70 -7.07
C ASP A 45 8.75 14.55 -6.64
N ILE A 46 9.03 13.66 -7.57
CA ILE A 46 9.87 12.46 -7.35
C ILE A 46 11.29 12.64 -7.90
N THR A 47 11.73 13.88 -8.17
CA THR A 47 13.02 14.18 -8.80
C THR A 47 14.17 13.55 -8.05
N ASN A 48 14.17 13.61 -6.71
CA ASN A 48 15.24 13.07 -5.88
C ASN A 48 15.33 11.54 -5.99
N ILE A 49 14.25 10.83 -5.70
CA ILE A 49 14.26 9.35 -5.76
C ILE A 49 14.50 8.83 -7.18
N HIS A 50 14.03 9.53 -8.22
CA HIS A 50 14.32 9.18 -9.61
C HIS A 50 15.83 9.30 -9.94
N ARG A 51 16.50 10.35 -9.45
CA ARG A 51 17.95 10.54 -9.60
C ARG A 51 18.73 9.44 -8.84
N ILE A 52 18.33 9.16 -7.60
CA ILE A 52 18.99 8.15 -6.75
C ILE A 52 18.78 6.75 -7.32
N SER A 53 17.59 6.42 -7.80
CA SER A 53 17.29 5.16 -8.50
C SER A 53 18.32 4.89 -9.60
N LYS A 54 18.61 5.86 -10.45
CA LYS A 54 19.61 5.74 -11.51
C LYS A 54 21.04 5.65 -10.98
N LYS A 55 21.40 6.53 -10.03
CA LYS A 55 22.75 6.57 -9.47
C LYS A 55 23.13 5.29 -8.74
N LYS A 56 22.20 4.71 -7.98
CA LYS A 56 22.40 3.50 -7.18
C LYS A 56 21.96 2.20 -7.86
N ASN A 57 21.51 2.27 -9.11
CA ASN A 57 20.92 1.13 -9.85
C ASN A 57 19.83 0.39 -9.07
N MET A 58 18.95 1.15 -8.40
CA MET A 58 17.81 0.63 -7.64
C MET A 58 16.53 0.82 -8.46
N LYS A 59 15.61 -0.15 -8.40
CA LYS A 59 14.31 -0.02 -9.08
C LYS A 59 13.50 1.13 -8.48
N LEU A 60 13.06 2.08 -9.30
CA LEU A 60 12.25 3.24 -8.84
C LEU A 60 10.97 2.79 -8.12
N ASN A 61 10.29 1.77 -8.63
CA ASN A 61 9.10 1.21 -7.96
C ASN A 61 9.41 0.69 -6.56
N MET A 62 10.56 0.03 -6.37
CA MET A 62 10.98 -0.44 -5.05
C MET A 62 11.19 0.74 -4.08
N ILE A 63 11.90 1.79 -4.52
CA ILE A 63 12.10 2.99 -3.70
C ILE A 63 10.77 3.64 -3.34
N LEU A 64 9.85 3.75 -4.32
CA LEU A 64 8.53 4.33 -4.09
C LEU A 64 7.71 3.48 -3.09
N CYS A 65 7.73 2.16 -3.22
CA CYS A 65 7.10 1.24 -2.27
C CYS A 65 7.67 1.40 -0.85
N TRP A 66 8.98 1.54 -0.71
CA TRP A 66 9.59 1.82 0.58
C TRP A 66 9.17 3.18 1.15
N CYS A 67 9.14 4.23 0.33
CA CYS A 67 8.66 5.56 0.75
C CYS A 67 7.19 5.52 1.21
N ILE A 68 6.33 4.76 0.51
CA ILE A 68 4.94 4.53 0.90
C ILE A 68 4.88 3.87 2.28
N GLY A 69 5.63 2.79 2.48
CA GLY A 69 5.71 2.13 3.78
C GLY A 69 6.21 3.05 4.89
N LYS A 70 7.27 3.84 4.62
CA LYS A 70 7.83 4.81 5.58
C LYS A 70 6.85 5.92 5.96
N ALA A 71 6.03 6.38 5.04
CA ALA A 71 4.99 7.36 5.33
C ALA A 71 3.83 6.72 6.10
N ALA A 72 3.38 5.54 5.67
CA ALA A 72 2.27 4.80 6.30
C ALA A 72 2.60 4.37 7.73
N SER A 73 3.84 3.98 8.03
CA SER A 73 4.26 3.55 9.38
C SER A 73 4.12 4.62 10.46
N GLN A 74 3.89 5.88 10.07
CA GLN A 74 3.73 7.01 10.99
C GLN A 74 2.25 7.36 11.25
N ILE A 75 1.30 6.56 10.73
CA ILE A 75 -0.14 6.81 10.79
C ILE A 75 -0.85 5.56 11.29
N GLU A 76 -1.50 5.67 12.44
CA GLU A 76 -2.17 4.55 13.13
C GLU A 76 -3.23 3.87 12.25
N GLU A 77 -3.94 4.64 11.42
CA GLU A 77 -5.02 4.14 10.57
C GLU A 77 -4.54 3.12 9.54
N PHE A 78 -3.26 3.10 9.19
CA PHE A 78 -2.71 2.05 8.33
C PHE A 78 -2.56 0.69 9.01
N TYR A 79 -2.77 0.63 10.30
CA TYR A 79 -2.80 -0.62 11.05
C TYR A 79 -4.23 -1.11 11.33
N LEU A 80 -5.25 -0.39 10.84
CA LEU A 80 -6.66 -0.74 10.99
C LEU A 80 -7.23 -1.24 9.66
N LEU A 81 -8.06 -2.28 9.71
CA LEU A 81 -8.78 -2.75 8.52
C LEU A 81 -10.18 -3.24 8.92
N PRO A 82 -11.26 -2.75 8.27
CA PRO A 82 -12.55 -3.39 8.37
C PRO A 82 -12.53 -4.71 7.57
N VAL A 83 -12.98 -5.78 8.18
CA VAL A 83 -13.12 -7.10 7.53
C VAL A 83 -14.50 -7.63 7.86
N LYS A 84 -15.35 -7.78 6.84
CA LYS A 84 -16.77 -8.11 7.00
C LYS A 84 -17.46 -7.02 7.85
N ASP A 85 -17.96 -7.38 9.02
CA ASP A 85 -18.68 -6.53 9.98
C ASP A 85 -17.84 -6.21 11.24
N LYS A 86 -16.51 -6.37 11.16
CA LYS A 86 -15.57 -6.23 12.27
C LYS A 86 -14.44 -5.29 11.92
N LEU A 87 -13.82 -4.72 12.94
CA LEU A 87 -12.61 -3.91 12.80
C LEU A 87 -11.43 -4.68 13.42
N PHE A 88 -10.34 -4.76 12.67
CA PHE A 88 -9.10 -5.41 13.11
C PHE A 88 -7.96 -4.41 13.17
N GLU A 89 -7.11 -4.59 14.18
CA GLU A 89 -5.84 -3.91 14.36
C GLU A 89 -4.70 -4.89 14.08
N TYR A 90 -3.68 -4.44 13.39
CA TYR A 90 -2.49 -5.20 13.01
C TYR A 90 -1.25 -4.58 13.62
N ASP A 91 -0.27 -5.41 13.99
CA ASP A 91 1.02 -4.95 14.53
C ASP A 91 2.02 -4.60 13.41
N GLU A 92 1.81 -5.13 12.22
CA GLU A 92 2.70 -4.94 11.08
C GLU A 92 1.93 -4.90 9.75
N PHE A 93 2.60 -4.40 8.72
CA PHE A 93 2.04 -4.42 7.37
C PHE A 93 3.08 -4.80 6.31
N ALA A 94 2.58 -5.20 5.15
CA ALA A 94 3.35 -5.46 3.96
C ALA A 94 2.90 -4.58 2.79
N ILE A 95 3.81 -4.33 1.85
CA ILE A 95 3.51 -3.64 0.60
C ILE A 95 3.28 -4.68 -0.48
N ASN A 96 2.06 -4.76 -0.98
CA ASN A 96 1.75 -5.62 -2.12
C ASN A 96 2.20 -4.95 -3.42
N VAL A 97 2.88 -5.73 -4.26
CA VAL A 97 3.31 -5.29 -5.59
C VAL A 97 2.83 -6.28 -6.65
N ILE A 98 2.51 -5.76 -7.83
CA ILE A 98 2.15 -6.59 -8.98
C ILE A 98 3.39 -6.93 -9.78
N VAL A 99 3.63 -8.21 -9.98
CA VAL A 99 4.81 -8.78 -10.64
C VAL A 99 4.39 -9.44 -11.95
N LYS A 100 5.03 -9.04 -13.05
CA LYS A 100 4.90 -9.75 -14.33
C LYS A 100 5.67 -11.06 -14.25
N ASN A 101 5.00 -12.18 -14.52
CA ASN A 101 5.59 -13.52 -14.46
C ASN A 101 6.17 -13.98 -15.81
N LYS A 102 6.93 -15.08 -15.79
CA LYS A 102 7.57 -15.67 -16.98
C LYS A 102 6.58 -16.17 -18.06
N ARG A 103 5.33 -16.42 -17.69
CA ARG A 103 4.26 -16.84 -18.61
C ARG A 103 3.52 -15.67 -19.26
N GLY A 104 3.94 -14.41 -18.96
CA GLY A 104 3.33 -13.19 -19.50
C GLY A 104 2.11 -12.68 -18.70
N GLY A 105 1.67 -13.40 -17.68
CA GLY A 105 0.63 -12.98 -16.73
C GLY A 105 1.19 -12.10 -15.60
N ILE A 106 0.34 -11.82 -14.62
CA ILE A 106 0.70 -11.06 -13.43
C ILE A 106 0.37 -11.85 -12.16
N ASN A 107 1.15 -11.64 -11.11
CA ASN A 107 0.91 -12.19 -9.78
C ASN A 107 1.09 -11.11 -8.72
N SER A 108 0.42 -11.27 -7.59
CA SER A 108 0.60 -10.44 -6.39
C SER A 108 1.79 -10.94 -5.58
N CYS A 109 2.51 -10.00 -4.96
CA CYS A 109 3.65 -10.32 -4.10
C CYS A 109 3.67 -9.36 -2.91
N ASP A 110 3.47 -9.88 -1.71
CA ASP A 110 3.54 -9.12 -0.47
C ASP A 110 4.99 -9.05 0.00
N ILE A 111 5.49 -7.82 0.17
CA ILE A 111 6.83 -7.53 0.67
C ILE A 111 6.68 -7.00 2.10
N PRO A 112 7.16 -7.70 3.13
CA PRO A 112 7.13 -7.19 4.49
C PRO A 112 7.78 -5.81 4.57
N TYR A 113 7.10 -4.84 5.19
CA TYR A 113 7.72 -3.53 5.34
C TYR A 113 8.85 -3.61 6.38
N ASN A 114 9.94 -2.98 6.05
CA ASN A 114 11.08 -2.79 6.95
C ASN A 114 11.61 -1.36 6.82
N ASP A 115 11.85 -0.71 7.95
CA ASP A 115 12.37 0.67 7.99
C ASP A 115 13.79 0.78 7.43
N ASN A 116 14.56 -0.32 7.50
CA ASN A 116 15.86 -0.41 6.85
C ASN A 116 15.68 -0.65 5.34
N LEU A 117 16.11 0.33 4.55
CA LEU A 117 16.00 0.31 3.09
C LEU A 117 16.72 -0.89 2.44
N GLU A 118 17.88 -1.30 2.96
CA GLU A 118 18.65 -2.42 2.39
C GLU A 118 17.92 -3.74 2.59
N THR A 119 17.39 -3.96 3.79
CA THR A 119 16.55 -5.13 4.09
C THR A 119 15.33 -5.18 3.19
N PHE A 120 14.57 -4.08 3.12
CA PHE A 120 13.40 -4.00 2.24
C PHE A 120 13.76 -4.22 0.75
N ASN A 121 14.87 -3.66 0.27
CA ASN A 121 15.31 -3.85 -1.10
C ASN A 121 15.71 -5.30 -1.40
N ASN A 122 16.34 -6.00 -0.45
CA ASN A 122 16.69 -7.40 -0.58
C ASN A 122 15.45 -8.29 -0.64
N ASP A 123 14.50 -8.09 0.29
CA ASP A 123 13.22 -8.81 0.30
C ASP A 123 12.43 -8.54 -0.99
N TYR A 124 12.37 -7.28 -1.43
CA TYR A 124 11.72 -6.91 -2.69
C TYR A 124 12.32 -7.68 -3.87
N LYS A 125 13.64 -7.75 -3.99
CA LYS A 125 14.32 -8.46 -5.09
C LYS A 125 14.05 -9.96 -5.04
N ILE A 126 14.24 -10.59 -3.88
CA ILE A 126 14.09 -12.04 -3.68
C ILE A 126 12.64 -12.46 -3.95
N LEU A 127 11.68 -11.79 -3.32
CA LEU A 127 10.27 -12.17 -3.39
C LEU A 127 9.68 -11.90 -4.78
N THR A 128 9.99 -10.74 -5.39
CA THR A 128 9.51 -10.46 -6.75
C THR A 128 10.13 -11.40 -7.79
N GLN A 129 11.40 -11.80 -7.63
CA GLN A 129 12.02 -12.77 -8.51
C GLN A 129 11.40 -14.16 -8.35
N LYS A 130 11.19 -14.60 -7.11
CA LYS A 130 10.51 -15.87 -6.81
C LYS A 130 9.11 -15.91 -7.41
N THR A 131 8.32 -14.84 -7.22
CA THR A 131 6.97 -14.70 -7.81
C THR A 131 7.00 -14.76 -9.34
N ALA A 132 7.96 -14.07 -9.97
CA ALA A 132 8.10 -14.09 -11.43
C ALA A 132 8.46 -15.49 -11.97
N ASP A 133 9.31 -16.21 -11.27
CA ASP A 133 9.82 -17.52 -11.67
C ASP A 133 8.80 -18.65 -11.45
N SER A 134 8.13 -18.67 -10.29
CA SER A 134 7.13 -19.67 -9.95
C SER A 134 5.80 -19.47 -10.68
N CYS A 135 5.50 -18.25 -11.11
CA CYS A 135 4.17 -17.83 -11.60
C CYS A 135 3.07 -18.00 -10.54
N GLU A 136 3.42 -17.92 -9.26
CA GLU A 136 2.51 -18.00 -8.12
C GLU A 136 2.57 -16.72 -7.32
N SER A 137 1.44 -16.33 -6.73
CA SER A 137 1.37 -15.17 -5.84
C SER A 137 1.93 -15.54 -4.46
N ILE A 138 2.59 -14.57 -3.82
CA ILE A 138 3.09 -14.68 -2.45
C ILE A 138 2.26 -13.74 -1.59
N PHE A 139 1.53 -14.30 -0.63
CA PHE A 139 0.73 -13.56 0.33
C PHE A 139 1.32 -13.69 1.73
N LYS A 140 1.29 -12.59 2.48
CA LYS A 140 1.66 -12.57 3.89
C LYS A 140 0.38 -12.62 4.73
N GLU A 141 0.11 -13.78 5.30
CA GLU A 141 -1.02 -13.97 6.20
C GLU A 141 -0.81 -13.17 7.51
N ASP A 142 -1.91 -12.79 8.15
CA ASP A 142 -1.93 -12.06 9.44
C ASP A 142 -1.20 -10.70 9.42
N SER A 143 -1.04 -10.09 8.26
CA SER A 143 -0.41 -8.77 8.09
C SER A 143 -1.38 -7.82 7.38
N MET A 144 -1.39 -6.56 7.80
CA MET A 144 -2.08 -5.51 7.03
C MET A 144 -1.40 -5.35 5.68
N ILE A 145 -2.17 -5.20 4.61
CA ILE A 145 -1.63 -5.05 3.26
C ILE A 145 -1.91 -3.65 2.73
N ILE A 146 -0.87 -2.96 2.28
CA ILE A 146 -1.00 -1.75 1.46
C ILE A 146 -0.77 -2.17 0.02
N GLY A 147 -1.83 -2.17 -0.77
CA GLY A 147 -1.76 -2.54 -2.18
C GLY A 147 -1.07 -1.47 -3.01
N THR A 148 -0.26 -1.89 -4.00
CA THR A 148 0.27 -0.97 -5.00
C THR A 148 0.04 -1.47 -6.42
N SER A 149 -0.18 -0.53 -7.36
CA SER A 149 -0.30 -0.86 -8.78
C SER A 149 0.37 0.22 -9.63
N ALA A 150 1.30 -0.20 -10.48
CA ALA A 150 2.10 0.68 -11.32
C ALA A 150 1.85 0.43 -12.82
N MET A 151 1.15 1.34 -13.48
CA MET A 151 0.86 1.30 -14.92
C MET A 151 1.85 2.17 -15.70
N VAL A 152 3.13 1.79 -15.66
CA VAL A 152 4.26 2.61 -16.15
C VAL A 152 4.34 2.76 -17.68
N ALA A 153 3.46 2.13 -18.43
CA ALA A 153 3.43 2.24 -19.89
C ALA A 153 2.85 3.57 -20.36
N THR A 154 1.97 4.21 -19.58
CA THR A 154 1.30 5.45 -19.96
C THR A 154 1.27 6.46 -18.81
N GLU A 155 1.23 7.75 -19.15
CA GLU A 155 0.99 8.83 -18.19
C GLU A 155 -0.49 8.86 -17.84
N LEU A 156 -0.82 8.95 -16.56
CA LEU A 156 -2.18 9.01 -16.04
C LEU A 156 -2.30 10.20 -15.09
N GLU A 157 -3.43 10.89 -15.13
CA GLU A 157 -3.72 11.99 -14.21
C GLU A 157 -4.26 11.49 -12.87
N CYS A 158 -5.15 10.49 -12.92
CA CYS A 158 -5.66 9.80 -11.74
C CYS A 158 -6.05 8.36 -12.08
N ILE A 159 -6.18 7.54 -11.03
CA ILE A 159 -6.65 6.17 -11.14
C ILE A 159 -7.65 5.96 -10.01
N VAL A 160 -8.85 5.47 -10.34
CA VAL A 160 -9.85 5.02 -9.37
C VAL A 160 -9.96 3.52 -9.49
N ASN A 161 -9.68 2.80 -8.41
CA ASN A 161 -9.78 1.36 -8.40
C ASN A 161 -11.24 0.93 -8.23
N GLN A 162 -11.54 -0.28 -8.67
CA GLN A 162 -12.85 -0.88 -8.42
C GLN A 162 -13.07 -1.12 -6.93
N PHE A 163 -14.32 -1.07 -6.49
CA PHE A 163 -14.70 -1.54 -5.18
C PHE A 163 -15.07 -3.03 -5.23
N THR A 164 -14.64 -3.76 -4.21
CA THR A 164 -15.08 -5.13 -3.94
C THR A 164 -15.03 -5.38 -2.45
N ASP A 165 -16.02 -6.10 -1.92
CA ASP A 165 -16.10 -6.52 -0.53
C ASP A 165 -14.99 -7.50 -0.10
N LYS A 166 -14.22 -8.00 -1.07
CA LYS A 166 -13.11 -8.95 -0.83
C LYS A 166 -11.79 -8.26 -0.49
N PHE A 167 -11.60 -7.01 -0.94
CA PHE A 167 -10.35 -6.26 -0.76
C PHE A 167 -10.68 -4.84 -0.32
N LEU A 168 -10.67 -4.61 0.97
CA LEU A 168 -10.92 -3.31 1.59
C LEU A 168 -9.62 -2.56 1.91
N ASN A 169 -8.49 -3.16 1.60
CA ASN A 169 -7.17 -2.63 1.84
C ASN A 169 -6.91 -1.31 1.09
N PRO A 170 -6.13 -0.40 1.67
CA PRO A 170 -5.71 0.80 0.98
C PRO A 170 -4.86 0.47 -0.25
N MET A 171 -5.06 1.24 -1.31
CA MET A 171 -4.38 1.08 -2.59
C MET A 171 -3.68 2.38 -2.99
N VAL A 172 -2.41 2.28 -3.37
CA VAL A 172 -1.61 3.38 -3.92
C VAL A 172 -1.26 3.06 -5.37
N MET A 173 -1.71 3.91 -6.30
CA MET A 173 -1.65 3.61 -7.73
C MET A 173 -1.03 4.76 -8.50
N TRP A 174 -0.22 4.44 -9.52
CA TRP A 174 0.40 5.45 -10.36
C TRP A 174 0.63 4.96 -11.79
N GLY A 175 0.77 5.94 -12.69
CA GLY A 175 1.15 5.73 -14.07
C GLY A 175 2.64 5.95 -14.33
N LYS A 176 2.97 6.31 -15.55
CA LYS A 176 4.31 6.75 -15.94
C LYS A 176 4.53 8.18 -15.41
N TYR A 177 5.73 8.42 -14.88
CA TYR A 177 6.15 9.78 -14.52
C TYR A 177 6.36 10.64 -15.76
N ARG A 178 6.19 11.96 -15.59
CA ARG A 178 6.48 12.95 -16.62
C ARG A 178 7.62 13.88 -16.20
N LYS A 179 8.42 14.28 -17.15
CA LYS A 179 9.45 15.29 -16.94
C LYS A 179 8.90 16.67 -17.29
N LYS A 180 9.07 17.62 -16.38
CA LYS A 180 8.72 19.01 -16.58
C LYS A 180 9.88 19.88 -16.14
N TRP A 181 10.61 20.48 -17.10
CA TRP A 181 11.82 21.25 -16.86
C TRP A 181 12.86 20.40 -16.10
N ILE A 182 13.21 20.82 -14.89
CA ILE A 182 14.17 20.15 -14.02
C ILE A 182 13.49 19.13 -13.08
N LYS A 183 12.16 19.04 -13.08
CA LYS A 183 11.39 18.17 -12.19
C LYS A 183 10.93 16.89 -12.88
N THR A 184 10.85 15.83 -12.08
CA THR A 184 10.17 14.57 -12.43
C THR A 184 8.92 14.48 -11.57
N LEU A 185 7.75 14.53 -12.21
CA LEU A 185 6.45 14.58 -11.56
C LEU A 185 5.70 13.26 -11.76
N LEU A 186 5.02 12.81 -10.70
CA LEU A 186 4.23 11.59 -10.72
C LEU A 186 2.89 11.82 -10.01
N PRO A 187 1.75 11.79 -10.73
CA PRO A 187 0.44 11.69 -10.10
C PRO A 187 0.31 10.33 -9.43
N ILE A 188 -0.06 10.33 -8.16
CA ILE A 188 -0.32 9.13 -7.36
C ILE A 188 -1.74 9.24 -6.83
N SER A 189 -2.54 8.20 -7.06
CA SER A 189 -3.88 8.04 -6.50
C SER A 189 -3.81 7.13 -5.29
N PHE A 190 -4.38 7.57 -4.20
CA PHE A 190 -4.51 6.85 -2.96
C PHE A 190 -5.99 6.58 -2.68
N GLN A 191 -6.37 5.31 -2.62
CA GLN A 191 -7.73 4.87 -2.30
C GLN A 191 -7.73 4.14 -0.96
N PHE A 192 -8.74 4.41 -0.13
CA PHE A 192 -8.89 3.81 1.19
C PHE A 192 -10.38 3.64 1.54
N HIS A 193 -10.65 2.74 2.48
CA HIS A 193 -11.98 2.56 3.04
C HIS A 193 -12.26 3.63 4.10
N HIS A 194 -13.43 4.30 4.04
CA HIS A 194 -13.75 5.42 4.94
C HIS A 194 -13.88 5.02 6.41
N VAL A 195 -14.15 3.74 6.70
CA VAL A 195 -14.06 3.20 8.07
C VAL A 195 -12.62 3.24 8.59
N GLN A 196 -11.64 2.96 7.72
CA GLN A 196 -10.23 2.88 8.10
C GLN A 196 -9.68 4.26 8.47
N MET A 197 -9.89 5.26 7.62
CA MET A 197 -9.37 6.62 7.84
C MET A 197 -10.27 7.69 7.25
N ASP A 198 -10.07 8.92 7.68
CA ASP A 198 -10.74 10.10 7.16
C ASP A 198 -9.87 10.87 6.17
N GLY A 199 -10.47 11.89 5.54
CA GLY A 199 -9.76 12.75 4.60
C GLY A 199 -8.56 13.48 5.24
N GLY A 200 -8.62 13.77 6.54
CA GLY A 200 -7.49 14.36 7.30
C GLY A 200 -6.30 13.43 7.40
N ASP A 201 -6.53 12.17 7.79
CA ASP A 201 -5.49 11.13 7.90
C ASP A 201 -4.88 10.84 6.52
N ALA A 202 -5.73 10.74 5.50
CA ALA A 202 -5.30 10.54 4.12
C ALA A 202 -4.47 11.72 3.59
N ALA A 203 -4.85 12.96 3.91
CA ALA A 203 -4.06 14.15 3.55
C ALA A 203 -2.70 14.14 4.26
N GLN A 204 -2.66 13.80 5.56
CA GLN A 204 -1.43 13.65 6.31
C GLN A 204 -0.49 12.61 5.67
N PHE A 205 -1.03 11.46 5.27
CA PHE A 205 -0.25 10.45 4.53
C PHE A 205 0.38 11.01 3.25
N LEU A 206 -0.41 11.73 2.44
CA LEU A 206 0.09 12.29 1.18
C LEU A 206 1.18 13.35 1.41
N GLU A 207 1.09 14.15 2.48
CA GLU A 207 2.14 15.12 2.84
C GLU A 207 3.40 14.42 3.37
N LEU A 208 3.24 13.44 4.26
CA LEU A 208 4.36 12.62 4.75
C LEU A 208 5.07 11.89 3.62
N LEU A 209 4.32 11.30 2.69
CA LEU A 209 4.90 10.63 1.52
C LEU A 209 5.74 11.59 0.68
N GLN A 210 5.24 12.83 0.43
CA GLN A 210 6.02 13.83 -0.29
C GLN A 210 7.29 14.24 0.47
N LYS A 211 7.21 14.33 1.79
CA LYS A 211 8.36 14.63 2.65
C LYS A 211 9.40 13.53 2.56
N VAL A 212 9.00 12.26 2.76
CA VAL A 212 9.90 11.09 2.67
C VAL A 212 10.57 11.01 1.30
N ILE A 213 9.83 11.23 0.20
CA ILE A 213 10.37 11.24 -1.16
C ILE A 213 11.43 12.33 -1.36
N LYS A 214 11.28 13.50 -0.73
CA LYS A 214 12.25 14.60 -0.84
C LYS A 214 13.50 14.37 0.01
N GLU A 215 13.33 13.77 1.19
CA GLU A 215 14.40 13.53 2.16
C GLU A 215 15.19 12.24 1.90
N PHE A 216 14.72 11.37 0.99
CA PHE A 216 15.37 10.11 0.61
C PHE A 216 16.80 10.36 0.07
#